data_b85f9d82275d5afe9732d6ea731d2d10
#
_entry.id   b85f9d82275d5afe9732d6ea731d2d10
#
_cell.length_a   1.000
_cell.length_b   1.000
_cell.length_c   1.000
_cell.angle_alpha   90.00
_cell.angle_beta   90.00
_cell.angle_gamma   90.00
#
_symmetry.space_group_name_H-M   'P 1'
#
loop_
_entity.id
_entity.type
_entity.pdbx_description
1 polymer ?
#
loop_
_entity_poly.entity_id
_entity_poly.type
_entity_poly.pdbx_seq_one_letter_code
_entity_poly.pdbx_strand_id
1 'polypeptide(L)'
;MKYTDIWNDLTIKMGYWVDVDDPYITYTPKYMESVWWLLKQIYKKGLMYKGYTIQPYSPKAGTAISSHELNQPGTYQDITDTTVTAQFKLIKDNLPNFLHSEDDVFVLAWTTTPWTLPSNTALTVGPNINYSLIKSFNQYTGLKADYILADELIPKQFSGNYFEVNDIKEIKNYEFDAKSIPYFKKSTFKGKDLENIKYEQLLDYATPFSDPENAFRIIIGDFVTTSDGTGIVHTAPTFGADDALVAKAANPPVPPMLVKDELDELVPLVDLQGRFRVEMGELAGKFVKNEYYKSENIPEKSVDVEIAIKLKTENKAFKVEKYKHSYPNCWRTDKPILYYPIDSWFIKASDYSNKMVALNKEINWKPKSTGEGRFEKWLENVNDWNLSRSRFWGIPLPIWRTEDGKEEICIGSIEELIDEIEKSVSSGFMKKNPFSDFQDINFSENNYSLIDLHKNIVYY
;
A
#
# COMPACT_ATOMS: atom_id res chain seq x y z
N MET A 1 19.50 -22.16 22.99
CA MET A 1 20.61 -22.57 23.87
C MET A 1 21.83 -23.13 23.12
N LYS A 2 21.73 -24.03 22.13
CA LYS A 2 22.85 -24.67 21.46
C LYS A 2 23.99 -23.73 20.98
N TYR A 3 23.66 -22.48 20.66
CA TYR A 3 24.65 -21.51 20.14
C TYR A 3 24.95 -20.36 21.11
N THR A 4 24.30 -20.30 22.28
CA THR A 4 24.50 -19.21 23.25
C THR A 4 25.93 -19.19 23.78
N ASP A 5 26.46 -20.34 24.18
CA ASP A 5 27.83 -20.46 24.70
C ASP A 5 28.85 -20.05 23.62
N ILE A 6 28.64 -20.45 22.37
CA ILE A 6 29.49 -20.07 21.24
C ILE A 6 29.50 -18.56 21.03
N TRP A 7 28.32 -17.90 21.15
CA TRP A 7 28.21 -16.44 21.04
C TRP A 7 28.88 -15.74 22.24
N ASN A 8 28.73 -16.26 23.46
CA ASN A 8 29.37 -15.71 24.65
C ASN A 8 30.89 -15.81 24.52
N ASP A 9 31.42 -16.97 24.12
CA ASP A 9 32.84 -17.18 23.87
C ASP A 9 33.39 -16.24 22.81
N LEU A 10 32.62 -16.02 21.71
CA LEU A 10 33.02 -15.08 20.68
C LEU A 10 33.06 -13.65 21.20
N THR A 11 32.03 -13.25 21.98
CA THR A 11 31.94 -11.93 22.60
C THR A 11 33.14 -11.65 23.50
N ILE A 12 33.49 -12.60 24.34
CA ILE A 12 34.70 -12.53 25.22
C ILE A 12 35.97 -12.43 24.40
N LYS A 13 36.14 -13.29 23.38
CA LYS A 13 37.33 -13.30 22.50
C LYS A 13 37.51 -12.00 21.72
N MET A 14 36.43 -11.36 21.34
CA MET A 14 36.47 -10.05 20.66
C MET A 14 36.75 -8.88 21.62
N GLY A 15 36.81 -9.12 22.92
CA GLY A 15 37.11 -8.11 23.93
C GLY A 15 35.98 -7.17 24.23
N TYR A 16 34.73 -7.56 23.99
CA TYR A 16 33.60 -6.80 24.45
C TYR A 16 33.50 -6.80 25.97
N TRP A 17 33.37 -5.61 26.54
CA TRP A 17 33.29 -5.47 28.00
C TRP A 17 31.82 -5.48 28.41
N VAL A 18 31.25 -6.66 28.47
CA VAL A 18 29.86 -6.94 28.83
C VAL A 18 29.79 -8.06 29.86
N ASP A 19 28.76 -8.03 30.69
CA ASP A 19 28.46 -9.12 31.61
C ASP A 19 27.66 -10.20 30.89
N VAL A 20 28.29 -11.32 30.58
CA VAL A 20 27.67 -12.45 29.89
C VAL A 20 26.88 -13.36 30.85
N ASP A 21 27.06 -13.20 32.15
CA ASP A 21 26.35 -13.96 33.18
C ASP A 21 25.00 -13.28 33.55
N ASP A 22 24.89 -11.96 33.36
CA ASP A 22 23.61 -11.20 33.46
C ASP A 22 23.26 -10.52 32.15
N PRO A 23 22.91 -11.28 31.12
CA PRO A 23 22.65 -10.74 29.79
C PRO A 23 21.31 -10.00 29.73
N TYR A 24 21.26 -8.95 28.90
CA TYR A 24 20.02 -8.23 28.59
C TYR A 24 19.14 -9.05 27.64
N ILE A 25 18.12 -9.69 28.19
CA ILE A 25 17.25 -10.63 27.46
C ILE A 25 15.87 -10.05 27.26
N THR A 26 15.49 -9.80 25.99
CA THR A 26 14.25 -9.13 25.62
C THR A 26 12.99 -10.01 25.62
N TYR A 27 13.13 -11.31 25.81
CA TYR A 27 12.01 -12.25 25.89
C TYR A 27 11.67 -12.68 27.32
N THR A 28 12.29 -12.07 28.35
CA THR A 28 11.94 -12.34 29.75
C THR A 28 10.66 -11.61 30.15
N PRO A 29 9.84 -12.19 31.05
CA PRO A 29 8.66 -11.54 31.58
C PRO A 29 8.94 -10.15 32.18
N LYS A 30 10.02 -9.99 32.93
CA LYS A 30 10.44 -8.72 33.52
C LYS A 30 10.67 -7.64 32.46
N TYR A 31 11.27 -8.00 31.32
CA TYR A 31 11.44 -7.07 30.20
C TYR A 31 10.11 -6.75 29.55
N MET A 32 9.28 -7.77 29.25
CA MET A 32 7.97 -7.60 28.62
C MET A 32 7.07 -6.68 29.47
N GLU A 33 7.02 -6.90 30.78
CA GLU A 33 6.22 -6.09 31.71
C GLU A 33 6.69 -4.62 31.74
N SER A 34 7.99 -4.37 31.68
CA SER A 34 8.55 -3.01 31.57
C SER A 34 8.08 -2.32 30.30
N VAL A 35 8.06 -3.03 29.16
CA VAL A 35 7.53 -2.51 27.90
C VAL A 35 6.03 -2.29 27.96
N TRP A 36 5.27 -3.20 28.57
CA TRP A 36 3.83 -3.05 28.77
C TRP A 36 3.49 -1.81 29.61
N TRP A 37 4.25 -1.59 30.68
CA TRP A 37 4.09 -0.38 31.50
C TRP A 37 4.30 0.90 30.66
N LEU A 38 5.35 0.94 29.83
CA LEU A 38 5.61 2.07 28.95
C LEU A 38 4.48 2.29 27.94
N LEU A 39 4.02 1.22 27.29
CA LEU A 39 2.91 1.27 26.33
C LEU A 39 1.63 1.77 27.00
N LYS A 40 1.33 1.31 28.22
CA LYS A 40 0.19 1.79 29.00
C LYS A 40 0.28 3.29 29.31
N GLN A 41 1.49 3.82 29.63
CA GLN A 41 1.64 5.26 29.85
C GLN A 41 1.36 6.07 28.56
N ILE A 42 1.79 5.55 27.42
CA ILE A 42 1.53 6.16 26.10
C ILE A 42 0.04 6.07 25.76
N TYR A 43 -0.58 4.91 26.00
CA TYR A 43 -2.02 4.68 25.81
C TYR A 43 -2.88 5.64 26.63
N LYS A 44 -2.60 5.77 27.94
CA LYS A 44 -3.28 6.73 28.84
C LYS A 44 -3.20 8.19 28.37
N LYS A 45 -2.20 8.54 27.61
CA LYS A 45 -2.05 9.89 27.00
C LYS A 45 -2.84 10.04 25.70
N GLY A 46 -3.56 9.01 25.23
CA GLY A 46 -4.29 9.03 23.98
C GLY A 46 -3.39 9.03 22.73
N LEU A 47 -2.13 8.62 22.87
CA LEU A 47 -1.15 8.62 21.79
C LEU A 47 -1.08 7.30 21.04
N MET A 48 -1.74 6.25 21.50
CA MET A 48 -1.88 4.99 20.77
C MET A 48 -3.24 4.91 20.09
N TYR A 49 -3.23 4.44 18.86
CA TYR A 49 -4.45 4.23 18.09
C TYR A 49 -4.32 3.06 17.13
N LYS A 50 -5.44 2.40 16.84
CA LYS A 50 -5.55 1.42 15.77
C LYS A 50 -5.86 2.14 14.45
N GLY A 51 -5.15 1.80 13.40
CA GLY A 51 -5.34 2.32 12.07
C GLY A 51 -4.77 1.36 11.04
N TYR A 52 -4.85 1.73 9.77
CA TYR A 52 -4.15 0.98 8.72
C TYR A 52 -3.24 1.92 7.92
N THR A 53 -2.22 1.35 7.33
CA THR A 53 -1.37 2.04 6.35
C THR A 53 -1.02 1.08 5.24
N ILE A 54 -0.85 1.64 4.05
CA ILE A 54 -0.36 0.89 2.91
C ILE A 54 1.14 0.67 3.13
N GLN A 55 1.53 -0.58 3.27
CA GLN A 55 2.92 -0.93 3.53
C GLN A 55 3.37 -2.12 2.70
N PRO A 56 4.67 -2.27 2.46
CA PRO A 56 5.21 -3.44 1.79
C PRO A 56 4.84 -4.70 2.56
N TYR A 57 4.28 -5.66 1.88
CA TYR A 57 3.82 -6.93 2.45
C TYR A 57 4.25 -8.11 1.58
N SER A 58 4.70 -9.17 2.20
CA SER A 58 5.03 -10.42 1.52
C SER A 58 3.92 -11.44 1.72
N PRO A 59 3.07 -11.73 0.72
CA PRO A 59 2.06 -12.78 0.81
C PRO A 59 2.65 -14.15 1.13
N LYS A 60 3.85 -14.42 0.61
CA LYS A 60 4.54 -15.71 0.81
C LYS A 60 5.12 -15.88 2.22
N ALA A 61 5.56 -14.79 2.85
CA ALA A 61 6.05 -14.79 4.23
C ALA A 61 4.92 -14.52 5.25
N GLY A 62 3.75 -14.03 4.81
CA GLY A 62 2.61 -13.67 5.66
C GLY A 62 2.91 -12.50 6.60
N THR A 63 3.77 -11.55 6.19
CA THR A 63 4.19 -10.44 7.07
C THR A 63 4.52 -9.18 6.30
N ALA A 64 4.35 -8.03 6.96
CA ALA A 64 4.86 -6.75 6.46
C ALA A 64 6.40 -6.74 6.41
N ILE A 65 6.93 -5.94 5.50
CA ILE A 65 8.35 -5.73 5.25
C ILE A 65 8.66 -4.27 5.56
N SER A 66 9.67 -4.03 6.40
CA SER A 66 10.09 -2.67 6.72
C SER A 66 10.89 -2.02 5.58
N SER A 67 10.96 -0.67 5.58
CA SER A 67 11.79 0.06 4.62
C SER A 67 13.27 -0.32 4.68
N HIS A 68 13.79 -0.69 5.87
CA HIS A 68 15.15 -1.19 6.02
C HIS A 68 15.35 -2.54 5.33
N GLU A 69 14.36 -3.42 5.40
CA GLU A 69 14.40 -4.73 4.71
C GLU A 69 14.32 -4.55 3.19
N LEU A 70 13.57 -3.55 2.69
CA LEU A 70 13.53 -3.22 1.27
C LEU A 70 14.86 -2.66 0.74
N ASN A 71 15.63 -1.99 1.59
CA ASN A 71 16.91 -1.40 1.22
C ASN A 71 18.09 -2.40 1.28
N GLN A 72 17.84 -3.69 1.56
CA GLN A 72 18.91 -4.69 1.56
C GLN A 72 19.37 -4.99 0.13
N PRO A 73 20.68 -5.27 -0.06
CA PRO A 73 21.21 -5.69 -1.36
C PRO A 73 20.47 -6.91 -1.91
N GLY A 74 20.11 -6.89 -3.19
CA GLY A 74 19.41 -7.99 -3.86
C GLY A 74 17.88 -8.01 -3.69
N THR A 75 17.31 -7.11 -2.88
CA THR A 75 15.85 -6.99 -2.74
C THR A 75 15.19 -6.57 -4.04
N TYR A 76 15.75 -5.59 -4.74
CA TYR A 76 15.26 -5.15 -6.04
C TYR A 76 15.87 -5.97 -7.15
N GLN A 77 15.04 -6.56 -8.00
CA GLN A 77 15.43 -7.41 -9.13
C GLN A 77 14.83 -6.88 -10.41
N ASP A 78 15.59 -6.93 -11.50
CA ASP A 78 15.10 -6.58 -12.83
C ASP A 78 14.15 -7.66 -13.32
N ILE A 79 12.90 -7.28 -13.57
CA ILE A 79 11.88 -8.14 -14.15
C ILE A 79 11.31 -7.54 -15.44
N THR A 80 10.64 -8.37 -16.24
CA THR A 80 9.94 -7.91 -17.43
C THR A 80 8.45 -8.22 -17.30
N ASP A 81 7.68 -7.20 -16.99
CA ASP A 81 6.23 -7.30 -16.82
C ASP A 81 5.45 -6.89 -18.09
N THR A 82 4.19 -7.31 -18.15
CA THR A 82 3.23 -6.77 -19.12
C THR A 82 2.69 -5.47 -18.57
N THR A 83 2.85 -4.37 -19.33
CA THR A 83 2.34 -3.05 -18.97
C THR A 83 1.17 -2.67 -19.85
N VAL A 84 0.29 -1.84 -19.32
CA VAL A 84 -0.89 -1.35 -20.03
C VAL A 84 -0.96 0.16 -19.94
N THR A 85 -1.11 0.84 -21.07
CA THR A 85 -1.68 2.18 -21.14
C THR A 85 -3.19 1.99 -21.29
N ALA A 86 -3.90 2.11 -20.20
CA ALA A 86 -5.37 2.01 -20.16
C ALA A 86 -6.00 3.33 -20.59
N GLN A 87 -7.18 3.25 -21.21
CA GLN A 87 -7.96 4.41 -21.65
C GLN A 87 -9.25 4.48 -20.84
N PHE A 88 -9.36 5.54 -20.02
CA PHE A 88 -10.49 5.80 -19.14
C PHE A 88 -11.43 6.78 -19.83
N LYS A 89 -12.65 6.35 -20.11
CA LYS A 89 -13.63 7.13 -20.84
C LYS A 89 -14.22 8.21 -19.96
N LEU A 90 -14.14 9.47 -20.39
CA LEU A 90 -14.77 10.58 -19.70
C LEU A 90 -16.31 10.56 -19.85
N ILE A 91 -17.02 10.90 -18.77
CA ILE A 91 -18.46 11.09 -18.78
C ILE A 91 -18.74 12.44 -19.46
N LYS A 92 -19.55 12.43 -20.54
CA LYS A 92 -19.78 13.62 -21.38
C LYS A 92 -20.55 14.74 -20.68
N ASP A 93 -21.30 14.37 -19.63
CA ASP A 93 -22.09 15.34 -18.88
C ASP A 93 -21.17 16.33 -18.15
N ASN A 94 -21.37 17.63 -18.43
CA ASN A 94 -20.60 18.71 -17.80
C ASN A 94 -19.09 18.78 -18.13
N LEU A 95 -18.66 18.24 -19.28
CA LEU A 95 -17.28 18.45 -19.74
C LEU A 95 -17.02 19.95 -20.04
N PRO A 96 -15.83 20.47 -19.69
CA PRO A 96 -15.43 21.82 -20.11
C PRO A 96 -15.40 21.95 -21.62
N ASN A 97 -15.65 23.13 -22.15
CA ASN A 97 -15.73 23.39 -23.59
C ASN A 97 -14.50 22.93 -24.39
N PHE A 98 -13.30 22.99 -23.79
CA PHE A 98 -12.04 22.57 -24.42
C PHE A 98 -11.93 21.05 -24.61
N LEU A 99 -12.78 20.25 -23.93
CA LEU A 99 -12.88 18.79 -24.07
C LEU A 99 -14.11 18.33 -24.86
N HIS A 100 -14.94 19.26 -25.34
CA HIS A 100 -16.10 18.86 -26.13
C HIS A 100 -15.67 18.19 -27.44
N SER A 101 -16.22 17.02 -27.69
CA SER A 101 -15.97 16.23 -28.90
C SER A 101 -17.20 15.45 -29.32
N GLU A 102 -17.34 15.23 -30.64
CA GLU A 102 -18.34 14.30 -31.20
C GLU A 102 -18.02 12.84 -30.84
N ASP A 103 -16.70 12.53 -30.78
CA ASP A 103 -16.21 11.19 -30.43
C ASP A 103 -16.06 11.04 -28.91
N ASP A 104 -15.78 9.85 -28.43
CA ASP A 104 -15.47 9.60 -27.03
C ASP A 104 -14.12 10.20 -26.66
N VAL A 105 -14.02 10.70 -25.43
CA VAL A 105 -12.78 11.27 -24.88
C VAL A 105 -12.23 10.34 -23.81
N PHE A 106 -10.99 9.92 -23.93
CA PHE A 106 -10.32 9.03 -23.02
C PHE A 106 -9.11 9.70 -22.36
N VAL A 107 -8.94 9.44 -21.08
CA VAL A 107 -7.71 9.77 -20.36
C VAL A 107 -6.80 8.54 -20.36
N LEU A 108 -5.55 8.72 -20.77
CA LEU A 108 -4.57 7.65 -20.85
C LEU A 108 -3.75 7.56 -19.55
N ALA A 109 -3.83 6.44 -18.84
CA ALA A 109 -2.98 6.16 -17.69
C ALA A 109 -2.20 4.85 -17.90
N TRP A 110 -0.89 4.90 -17.62
CA TRP A 110 0.01 3.77 -17.77
C TRP A 110 0.28 3.09 -16.44
N THR A 111 0.36 1.76 -16.45
CA THR A 111 0.70 0.97 -15.27
C THR A 111 1.61 -0.23 -15.61
N THR A 112 2.53 -0.53 -14.71
CA THR A 112 3.35 -1.76 -14.73
C THR A 112 2.69 -2.91 -13.98
N THR A 113 1.57 -2.65 -13.29
CA THR A 113 0.84 -3.61 -12.46
C THR A 113 -0.64 -3.64 -12.84
N PRO A 114 -1.01 -4.22 -14.00
CA PRO A 114 -2.40 -4.26 -14.46
C PRO A 114 -3.38 -4.88 -13.45
N TRP A 115 -2.90 -5.77 -12.57
CA TRP A 115 -3.70 -6.40 -11.52
C TRP A 115 -4.29 -5.39 -10.50
N THR A 116 -3.76 -4.15 -10.43
CA THR A 116 -4.31 -3.09 -9.55
C THR A 116 -5.43 -2.30 -10.21
N LEU A 117 -5.60 -2.38 -11.55
CA LEU A 117 -6.63 -1.63 -12.28
C LEU A 117 -8.08 -1.86 -11.79
N PRO A 118 -8.49 -3.06 -11.34
CA PRO A 118 -9.80 -3.25 -10.73
C PRO A 118 -10.04 -2.43 -9.46
N SER A 119 -8.96 -2.03 -8.80
CA SER A 119 -8.99 -1.21 -7.58
C SER A 119 -8.77 0.29 -7.85
N ASN A 120 -8.82 0.72 -9.12
CA ASN A 120 -8.79 2.13 -9.49
C ASN A 120 -10.01 2.86 -8.91
N THR A 121 -9.76 4.01 -8.26
CA THR A 121 -10.84 4.91 -7.80
C THR A 121 -10.61 6.37 -8.19
N ALA A 122 -9.39 6.71 -8.69
CA ALA A 122 -9.11 8.03 -9.24
C ALA A 122 -8.03 7.97 -10.34
N LEU A 123 -7.89 9.08 -11.06
CA LEU A 123 -6.74 9.40 -11.91
C LEU A 123 -6.09 10.65 -11.36
N THR A 124 -4.77 10.60 -11.12
CA THR A 124 -4.03 11.75 -10.57
C THR A 124 -3.23 12.45 -11.66
N VAL A 125 -3.36 13.77 -11.74
CA VAL A 125 -2.65 14.65 -12.68
C VAL A 125 -1.81 15.70 -11.94
N GLY A 126 -0.71 16.11 -12.52
CA GLY A 126 0.11 17.21 -11.98
C GLY A 126 -0.52 18.56 -12.31
N PRO A 127 -0.77 19.46 -11.33
CA PRO A 127 -1.53 20.71 -11.56
C PRO A 127 -0.90 21.62 -12.60
N ASN A 128 0.43 21.64 -12.68
CA ASN A 128 1.21 22.53 -13.53
C ASN A 128 1.72 21.88 -14.83
N ILE A 129 1.50 20.56 -14.98
CA ILE A 129 1.86 19.83 -16.21
C ILE A 129 0.94 20.26 -17.34
N ASN A 130 1.49 20.36 -18.57
CA ASN A 130 0.71 20.57 -19.77
C ASN A 130 0.18 19.23 -20.28
N TYR A 131 -1.12 19.16 -20.51
CA TYR A 131 -1.80 18.01 -21.12
C TYR A 131 -2.36 18.41 -22.47
N SER A 132 -2.46 17.46 -23.38
CA SER A 132 -2.98 17.70 -24.73
C SER A 132 -4.14 16.78 -25.06
N LEU A 133 -5.09 17.29 -25.82
CA LEU A 133 -6.18 16.54 -26.44
C LEU A 133 -5.75 16.14 -27.85
N ILE A 134 -5.61 14.84 -28.07
CA ILE A 134 -5.14 14.24 -29.32
C ILE A 134 -6.28 13.48 -29.97
N LYS A 135 -6.60 13.80 -31.23
CA LYS A 135 -7.52 13.01 -32.02
C LYS A 135 -6.78 11.95 -32.80
N SER A 136 -7.24 10.68 -32.70
CA SER A 136 -6.63 9.55 -33.39
C SER A 136 -7.54 8.33 -33.40
N PHE A 137 -6.99 7.15 -33.67
CA PHE A 137 -7.67 5.86 -33.67
C PHE A 137 -6.98 4.90 -32.70
N ASN A 138 -7.76 4.05 -32.05
CA ASN A 138 -7.18 2.97 -31.26
C ASN A 138 -6.54 1.92 -32.18
N GLN A 139 -5.28 1.55 -31.94
CA GLN A 139 -4.54 0.63 -32.80
C GLN A 139 -5.09 -0.80 -32.83
N TYR A 140 -5.87 -1.21 -31.82
CA TYR A 140 -6.43 -2.57 -31.73
C TYR A 140 -7.82 -2.67 -32.32
N THR A 141 -8.64 -1.67 -32.16
CA THR A 141 -10.06 -1.70 -32.53
C THR A 141 -10.38 -0.84 -33.76
N GLY A 142 -9.50 0.09 -34.12
CA GLY A 142 -9.74 1.06 -35.20
C GLY A 142 -10.78 2.14 -34.85
N LEU A 143 -11.26 2.17 -33.61
CA LEU A 143 -12.24 3.17 -33.18
C LEU A 143 -11.59 4.54 -33.04
N LYS A 144 -12.24 5.55 -33.63
CA LYS A 144 -11.81 6.93 -33.56
C LYS A 144 -12.19 7.54 -32.21
N ALA A 145 -11.25 8.27 -31.59
CA ALA A 145 -11.45 8.89 -30.28
C ALA A 145 -10.52 10.09 -30.07
N ASP A 146 -10.78 10.82 -28.99
CA ASP A 146 -9.87 11.83 -28.46
C ASP A 146 -9.17 11.29 -27.20
N TYR A 147 -7.88 11.57 -27.06
CA TYR A 147 -7.04 11.06 -25.99
C TYR A 147 -6.37 12.18 -25.22
N ILE A 148 -6.33 12.09 -23.89
CA ILE A 148 -5.67 13.05 -23.00
C ILE A 148 -4.45 12.38 -22.39
N LEU A 149 -3.27 13.04 -22.53
CA LEU A 149 -2.01 12.68 -21.89
C LEU A 149 -1.11 13.91 -21.77
N ALA A 150 -0.03 13.81 -21.00
CA ALA A 150 0.94 14.89 -20.89
C ALA A 150 1.59 15.20 -22.25
N ASP A 151 1.69 16.49 -22.57
CA ASP A 151 2.19 16.98 -23.86
C ASP A 151 3.58 16.44 -24.22
N GLU A 152 4.48 16.41 -23.25
CA GLU A 152 5.85 15.92 -23.41
C GLU A 152 5.93 14.41 -23.75
N LEU A 153 4.89 13.64 -23.43
CA LEU A 153 4.85 12.19 -23.61
C LEU A 153 4.10 11.73 -24.88
N ILE A 154 3.56 12.67 -25.66
CA ILE A 154 2.94 12.38 -26.96
C ILE A 154 3.87 11.56 -27.86
N PRO A 155 5.14 11.94 -28.10
CA PRO A 155 6.01 11.20 -29.01
C PRO A 155 6.31 9.77 -28.55
N LYS A 156 6.24 9.51 -27.23
CA LYS A 156 6.45 8.19 -26.65
C LYS A 156 5.23 7.28 -26.78
N GLN A 157 4.05 7.82 -26.54
CA GLN A 157 2.80 7.07 -26.60
C GLN A 157 2.30 6.89 -28.03
N PHE A 158 2.39 7.93 -28.85
CA PHE A 158 2.05 7.91 -30.26
C PHE A 158 3.29 7.63 -31.13
N SER A 159 3.96 6.52 -30.82
CA SER A 159 5.15 6.02 -31.53
C SER A 159 4.83 4.78 -32.38
N GLY A 160 5.79 4.30 -33.14
CA GLY A 160 5.66 3.09 -33.96
C GLY A 160 4.75 3.30 -35.18
N ASN A 161 3.53 2.81 -35.10
CA ASN A 161 2.57 2.92 -36.20
C ASN A 161 1.85 4.28 -36.27
N TYR A 162 2.05 5.15 -35.30
CA TYR A 162 1.44 6.47 -35.26
C TYR A 162 2.33 7.54 -35.95
N PHE A 163 1.68 8.50 -36.63
CA PHE A 163 2.34 9.65 -37.21
C PHE A 163 1.50 10.93 -37.08
N GLU A 164 2.14 12.07 -36.86
CA GLU A 164 1.47 13.35 -36.68
C GLU A 164 1.00 13.93 -38.02
N VAL A 165 -0.20 14.49 -38.02
CA VAL A 165 -0.77 15.24 -39.15
C VAL A 165 -1.04 16.69 -38.77
N ASN A 166 -0.99 17.60 -39.72
CA ASN A 166 -1.15 19.04 -39.49
C ASN A 166 -2.58 19.55 -39.73
N ASP A 167 -3.45 18.77 -40.38
CA ASP A 167 -4.84 19.12 -40.63
C ASP A 167 -5.78 18.02 -40.12
N ILE A 168 -6.74 18.39 -39.29
CA ILE A 168 -7.78 17.49 -38.77
C ILE A 168 -8.59 16.80 -39.88
N LYS A 169 -8.64 17.38 -41.09
CA LYS A 169 -9.28 16.76 -42.24
C LYS A 169 -8.63 15.46 -42.66
N GLU A 170 -7.34 15.30 -42.42
CA GLU A 170 -6.63 14.05 -42.67
C GLU A 170 -7.15 12.91 -41.77
N ILE A 171 -7.52 13.22 -40.52
CA ILE A 171 -8.17 12.26 -39.64
C ILE A 171 -9.58 11.92 -40.11
N LYS A 172 -10.34 12.92 -40.60
CA LYS A 172 -11.74 12.72 -41.04
C LYS A 172 -11.87 11.84 -42.28
N ASN A 173 -10.89 11.93 -43.18
CA ASN A 173 -10.90 11.24 -44.46
C ASN A 173 -10.08 9.94 -44.43
N TYR A 174 -9.54 9.56 -43.26
CA TYR A 174 -8.66 8.41 -43.11
C TYR A 174 -9.47 7.12 -43.02
N GLU A 175 -9.11 6.14 -43.85
CA GLU A 175 -9.53 4.73 -43.74
C GLU A 175 -8.53 4.01 -42.84
N PHE A 176 -9.02 3.33 -41.80
CA PHE A 176 -8.18 2.74 -40.77
C PHE A 176 -7.22 1.69 -41.31
N ASP A 177 -5.91 1.92 -41.15
CA ASP A 177 -4.85 0.96 -41.31
C ASP A 177 -3.99 0.89 -40.02
N ALA A 178 -4.00 -0.24 -39.35
CA ALA A 178 -3.26 -0.44 -38.10
C ALA A 178 -1.74 -0.25 -38.23
N LYS A 179 -1.19 -0.21 -39.43
CA LYS A 179 0.24 0.00 -39.66
C LYS A 179 0.64 1.46 -39.83
N SER A 180 -0.32 2.38 -40.02
CA SER A 180 -0.04 3.79 -40.33
C SER A 180 -1.19 4.66 -39.81
N ILE A 181 -1.20 4.97 -38.51
CA ILE A 181 -2.31 5.62 -37.81
C ILE A 181 -2.03 7.11 -37.61
N PRO A 182 -2.82 8.03 -38.23
CA PRO A 182 -2.62 9.45 -38.02
C PRO A 182 -3.10 9.93 -36.66
N TYR A 183 -2.40 10.90 -36.07
CA TYR A 183 -2.89 11.65 -34.92
C TYR A 183 -2.80 13.14 -35.11
N PHE A 184 -3.71 13.89 -34.53
CA PHE A 184 -3.79 15.34 -34.60
C PHE A 184 -3.92 15.95 -33.22
N LYS A 185 -3.04 16.90 -32.87
CA LYS A 185 -3.07 17.64 -31.62
C LYS A 185 -4.08 18.77 -31.70
N LYS A 186 -5.21 18.67 -30.94
CA LYS A 186 -6.30 19.63 -30.96
C LYS A 186 -6.07 20.86 -30.08
N SER A 187 -5.64 20.63 -28.82
CA SER A 187 -5.49 21.68 -27.80
C SER A 187 -4.54 21.25 -26.71
N THR A 188 -4.05 22.22 -25.93
CA THR A 188 -3.22 22.00 -24.74
C THR A 188 -3.80 22.81 -23.57
N PHE A 189 -3.76 22.25 -22.37
CA PHE A 189 -4.32 22.84 -21.15
C PHE A 189 -3.49 22.37 -19.93
N LYS A 190 -3.75 22.94 -18.74
CA LYS A 190 -3.08 22.56 -17.52
C LYS A 190 -3.80 21.43 -16.80
N GLY A 191 -3.06 20.62 -16.01
CA GLY A 191 -3.66 19.55 -15.23
C GLY A 191 -4.72 20.03 -14.24
N LYS A 192 -4.55 21.20 -13.63
CA LYS A 192 -5.56 21.81 -12.76
C LYS A 192 -6.92 22.00 -13.44
N ASP A 193 -6.96 22.16 -14.77
CA ASP A 193 -8.20 22.35 -15.54
C ASP A 193 -8.97 21.03 -15.71
N LEU A 194 -8.36 19.88 -15.36
CA LEU A 194 -8.95 18.54 -15.40
C LEU A 194 -9.57 18.13 -14.04
N GLU A 195 -9.33 18.88 -12.97
CA GLU A 195 -9.77 18.49 -11.63
C GLU A 195 -11.28 18.24 -11.55
N ASN A 196 -11.66 17.18 -10.86
CA ASN A 196 -13.04 16.74 -10.64
C ASN A 196 -13.82 16.28 -11.90
N ILE A 197 -13.19 16.19 -13.07
CA ILE A 197 -13.83 15.57 -14.23
C ILE A 197 -14.00 14.07 -13.95
N LYS A 198 -15.24 13.58 -14.17
CA LYS A 198 -15.59 12.18 -13.92
C LYS A 198 -15.36 11.32 -15.16
N TYR A 199 -15.05 10.04 -14.90
CA TYR A 199 -14.86 9.02 -15.93
C TYR A 199 -15.65 7.75 -15.59
N GLU A 200 -15.95 6.94 -16.60
CA GLU A 200 -16.57 5.62 -16.43
C GLU A 200 -15.58 4.66 -15.79
N GLN A 201 -16.01 3.86 -14.80
CA GLN A 201 -15.16 2.84 -14.18
C GLN A 201 -14.57 1.92 -15.25
N LEU A 202 -13.25 1.70 -15.20
CA LEU A 202 -12.54 0.90 -16.22
C LEU A 202 -12.94 -0.58 -16.18
N LEU A 203 -12.94 -1.17 -14.97
CA LEU A 203 -13.29 -2.55 -14.69
C LEU A 203 -14.29 -2.58 -13.53
N ASP A 204 -15.51 -2.95 -13.82
CA ASP A 204 -16.68 -2.84 -12.94
C ASP A 204 -16.93 -4.09 -12.08
N TYR A 205 -15.88 -4.73 -11.58
CA TYR A 205 -16.00 -5.90 -10.71
C TYR A 205 -16.62 -5.58 -9.34
N ALA A 206 -16.34 -4.40 -8.81
CA ALA A 206 -16.84 -3.95 -7.53
C ALA A 206 -16.96 -2.41 -7.49
N THR A 207 -17.73 -1.90 -6.52
CA THR A 207 -17.85 -0.47 -6.24
C THR A 207 -17.31 -0.21 -4.82
N PRO A 208 -16.64 0.93 -4.55
CA PRO A 208 -16.24 1.28 -3.19
C PRO A 208 -17.42 1.26 -2.23
N PHE A 209 -17.25 0.62 -1.08
CA PHE A 209 -18.33 0.51 -0.09
C PHE A 209 -18.72 1.87 0.52
N SER A 210 -17.73 2.73 0.79
CA SER A 210 -17.94 4.05 1.37
C SER A 210 -17.86 5.13 0.30
N ASP A 211 -18.76 6.10 0.33
CA ASP A 211 -18.78 7.32 -0.51
C ASP A 211 -18.48 7.05 -2.01
N PRO A 212 -19.13 6.08 -2.67
CA PRO A 212 -18.82 5.68 -4.04
C PRO A 212 -18.99 6.82 -5.06
N GLU A 213 -19.82 7.82 -4.75
CA GLU A 213 -20.03 9.02 -5.59
C GLU A 213 -18.79 9.91 -5.69
N ASN A 214 -17.85 9.78 -4.75
CA ASN A 214 -16.58 10.51 -4.72
C ASN A 214 -15.45 9.79 -5.49
N ALA A 215 -15.69 8.57 -5.96
CA ALA A 215 -14.77 7.82 -6.81
C ALA A 215 -14.86 8.23 -8.30
N PHE A 216 -13.96 7.65 -9.10
CA PHE A 216 -13.94 7.72 -10.57
C PHE A 216 -13.88 9.13 -11.13
N ARG A 217 -12.99 9.95 -10.58
CA ARG A 217 -12.73 11.33 -11.02
C ARG A 217 -11.24 11.63 -11.06
N ILE A 218 -10.89 12.69 -11.77
CA ILE A 218 -9.52 13.21 -11.84
C ILE A 218 -9.25 14.06 -10.59
N ILE A 219 -8.10 13.82 -9.95
CA ILE A 219 -7.62 14.57 -8.78
C ILE A 219 -6.21 15.12 -9.04
N ILE A 220 -5.79 16.07 -8.21
CA ILE A 220 -4.50 16.74 -8.32
C ILE A 220 -3.48 16.09 -7.37
N GLY A 221 -2.24 15.89 -7.86
CA GLY A 221 -1.13 15.40 -7.06
C GLY A 221 0.23 15.92 -7.55
N ASP A 222 1.02 16.48 -6.63
CA ASP A 222 2.31 17.11 -6.96
C ASP A 222 3.43 16.08 -7.28
N PHE A 223 3.22 14.81 -6.98
CA PHE A 223 4.20 13.74 -7.25
C PHE A 223 4.20 13.24 -8.70
N VAL A 224 3.23 13.66 -9.51
CA VAL A 224 3.14 13.25 -10.92
C VAL A 224 4.30 13.83 -11.72
N THR A 225 4.95 12.97 -12.51
CA THR A 225 6.08 13.35 -13.37
C THR A 225 5.80 13.05 -14.84
N THR A 226 6.60 13.64 -15.73
CA THR A 226 6.60 13.38 -17.18
C THR A 226 7.82 12.58 -17.65
N SER A 227 8.54 11.95 -16.72
CA SER A 227 9.72 11.13 -17.04
C SER A 227 9.36 9.83 -17.78
N ASP A 228 8.21 9.25 -17.45
CA ASP A 228 7.72 8.01 -18.03
C ASP A 228 6.19 7.92 -18.04
N GLY A 229 5.63 6.91 -18.73
CA GLY A 229 4.20 6.66 -18.79
C GLY A 229 3.44 7.65 -19.66
N THR A 230 2.38 8.25 -19.11
CA THR A 230 1.47 9.19 -19.77
C THR A 230 1.39 10.55 -19.07
N GLY A 231 2.09 10.72 -17.93
CA GLY A 231 1.94 11.90 -17.08
C GLY A 231 0.60 11.93 -16.31
N ILE A 232 -0.11 10.81 -16.29
CA ILE A 232 -1.36 10.61 -15.54
C ILE A 232 -1.23 9.28 -14.78
N VAL A 233 -1.42 9.33 -13.47
CA VAL A 233 -1.25 8.18 -12.60
C VAL A 233 -2.60 7.51 -12.36
N HIS A 234 -2.67 6.22 -12.67
CA HIS A 234 -3.74 5.35 -12.19
C HIS A 234 -3.65 5.23 -10.67
N THR A 235 -4.66 5.71 -9.96
CA THR A 235 -4.67 5.80 -8.50
C THR A 235 -5.52 4.67 -7.90
N ALA A 236 -4.84 3.78 -7.17
CA ALA A 236 -5.47 2.67 -6.43
C ALA A 236 -5.09 2.77 -4.93
N PRO A 237 -5.86 3.50 -4.12
CA PRO A 237 -5.52 3.80 -2.73
C PRO A 237 -5.34 2.59 -1.82
N THR A 238 -5.82 1.42 -2.24
CA THR A 238 -5.64 0.14 -1.52
C THR A 238 -4.26 -0.50 -1.74
N PHE A 239 -3.53 -0.12 -2.83
CA PHE A 239 -2.29 -0.80 -3.22
C PHE A 239 -1.12 0.16 -3.51
N GLY A 240 -1.31 1.46 -3.31
CA GLY A 240 -0.27 2.48 -3.44
C GLY A 240 -0.23 3.41 -2.23
N ALA A 241 0.94 3.60 -1.62
CA ALA A 241 1.09 4.49 -0.46
C ALA A 241 0.85 5.97 -0.84
N ASP A 242 1.45 6.42 -1.94
CA ASP A 242 1.24 7.78 -2.46
C ASP A 242 -0.19 7.95 -2.96
N ASP A 243 -0.77 6.90 -3.57
CA ASP A 243 -2.17 6.86 -4.00
C ASP A 243 -3.14 7.07 -2.84
N ALA A 244 -2.89 6.40 -1.70
CA ALA A 244 -3.69 6.55 -0.50
C ALA A 244 -3.60 7.97 0.10
N LEU A 245 -2.41 8.56 0.08
CA LEU A 245 -2.19 9.93 0.58
C LEU A 245 -2.90 10.96 -0.29
N VAL A 246 -2.74 10.90 -1.61
CA VAL A 246 -3.35 11.87 -2.53
C VAL A 246 -4.88 11.72 -2.56
N ALA A 247 -5.39 10.49 -2.51
CA ALA A 247 -6.83 10.22 -2.46
C ALA A 247 -7.48 10.79 -1.18
N LYS A 248 -6.80 10.64 -0.03
CA LYS A 248 -7.23 11.20 1.24
C LYS A 248 -7.18 12.73 1.27
N ALA A 249 -6.18 13.33 0.61
CA ALA A 249 -6.00 14.78 0.53
C ALA A 249 -6.95 15.47 -0.47
N ALA A 250 -7.54 14.72 -1.39
CA ALA A 250 -8.50 15.25 -2.37
C ALA A 250 -9.75 15.81 -1.69
N ASN A 251 -10.42 16.76 -2.34
CA ASN A 251 -11.62 17.39 -1.82
C ASN A 251 -12.80 17.21 -2.81
N PRO A 252 -13.86 16.44 -2.43
CA PRO A 252 -13.92 15.56 -1.26
C PRO A 252 -12.86 14.43 -1.32
N PRO A 253 -12.57 13.71 -0.23
CA PRO A 253 -11.66 12.56 -0.27
C PRO A 253 -12.15 11.48 -1.25
N VAL A 254 -11.21 10.80 -1.92
CA VAL A 254 -11.52 9.66 -2.79
C VAL A 254 -11.47 8.38 -1.97
N PRO A 255 -12.53 7.54 -1.98
CA PRO A 255 -12.55 6.30 -1.23
C PRO A 255 -11.60 5.24 -1.82
N PRO A 256 -11.02 4.36 -0.98
CA PRO A 256 -10.35 3.16 -1.45
C PRO A 256 -11.38 2.13 -1.97
N MET A 257 -10.95 1.26 -2.89
CA MET A 257 -11.74 0.12 -3.34
C MET A 257 -11.72 -0.98 -2.27
N LEU A 258 -12.69 -0.95 -1.37
CA LEU A 258 -12.93 -1.95 -0.34
C LEU A 258 -14.33 -2.53 -0.51
N VAL A 259 -14.45 -3.83 -0.25
CA VAL A 259 -15.69 -4.59 -0.27
C VAL A 259 -15.91 -5.26 1.09
N LYS A 260 -17.12 -5.69 1.39
CA LYS A 260 -17.41 -6.48 2.59
C LYS A 260 -17.16 -7.95 2.34
N ASP A 261 -16.45 -8.59 3.24
CA ASP A 261 -16.27 -10.04 3.25
C ASP A 261 -17.42 -10.78 3.98
N GLU A 262 -17.27 -12.08 4.15
CA GLU A 262 -18.26 -12.93 4.83
C GLU A 262 -18.46 -12.59 6.33
N LEU A 263 -17.50 -11.88 6.92
CA LEU A 263 -17.55 -11.40 8.30
C LEU A 263 -18.00 -9.93 8.43
N ASP A 264 -18.49 -9.35 7.32
CA ASP A 264 -18.88 -7.93 7.22
C ASP A 264 -17.71 -6.94 7.41
N GLU A 265 -16.45 -7.43 7.29
CA GLU A 265 -15.24 -6.62 7.37
C GLU A 265 -14.90 -5.98 6.03
N LEU A 266 -14.39 -4.75 6.07
CA LEU A 266 -13.94 -4.05 4.86
C LEU A 266 -12.56 -4.53 4.43
N VAL A 267 -12.50 -5.15 3.26
CA VAL A 267 -11.29 -5.79 2.72
C VAL A 267 -11.00 -5.38 1.29
N PRO A 268 -9.72 -5.40 0.86
CA PRO A 268 -9.34 -5.17 -0.54
C PRO A 268 -9.81 -6.31 -1.45
N LEU A 269 -9.84 -6.09 -2.77
CA LEU A 269 -10.14 -7.10 -3.78
C LEU A 269 -9.11 -8.24 -3.89
N VAL A 270 -7.96 -8.10 -3.24
CA VAL A 270 -6.90 -9.12 -3.15
C VAL A 270 -6.75 -9.53 -1.70
N ASP A 271 -6.65 -10.84 -1.42
CA ASP A 271 -6.48 -11.37 -0.07
C ASP A 271 -5.00 -11.31 0.41
N LEU A 272 -4.77 -11.64 1.68
CA LEU A 272 -3.43 -11.67 2.28
C LEU A 272 -2.48 -12.70 1.63
N GLN A 273 -2.99 -13.69 0.92
CA GLN A 273 -2.21 -14.63 0.14
C GLN A 273 -1.83 -14.10 -1.24
N GLY A 274 -2.35 -12.94 -1.63
CA GLY A 274 -2.15 -12.33 -2.94
C GLY A 274 -3.06 -12.90 -4.03
N ARG A 275 -4.27 -13.39 -3.66
CA ARG A 275 -5.27 -13.91 -4.60
C ARG A 275 -6.44 -12.94 -4.72
N PHE A 276 -7.00 -12.84 -5.90
CA PHE A 276 -8.26 -12.13 -6.08
C PHE A 276 -9.41 -12.80 -5.34
N ARG A 277 -10.27 -11.98 -4.72
CA ARG A 277 -11.48 -12.40 -4.03
C ARG A 277 -12.60 -12.75 -5.01
N VAL A 278 -13.71 -13.26 -4.48
CA VAL A 278 -14.86 -13.74 -5.26
C VAL A 278 -15.50 -12.67 -6.14
N GLU A 279 -15.44 -11.41 -5.76
CA GLU A 279 -15.96 -10.26 -6.50
C GLU A 279 -15.31 -10.11 -7.88
N MET A 280 -14.11 -10.68 -8.05
CA MET A 280 -13.36 -10.60 -9.31
C MET A 280 -13.81 -11.60 -10.39
N GLY A 281 -14.94 -12.29 -10.19
CA GLY A 281 -15.54 -13.15 -11.20
C GLY A 281 -14.58 -14.17 -11.80
N GLU A 282 -14.28 -14.06 -13.09
CA GLU A 282 -13.37 -14.97 -13.82
C GLU A 282 -11.91 -14.94 -13.34
N LEU A 283 -11.53 -13.92 -12.60
CA LEU A 283 -10.20 -13.78 -11.99
C LEU A 283 -10.16 -14.26 -10.54
N ALA A 284 -11.32 -14.59 -9.94
CA ALA A 284 -11.41 -15.02 -8.55
C ALA A 284 -10.52 -16.23 -8.24
N GLY A 285 -9.83 -16.19 -7.11
CA GLY A 285 -8.90 -17.23 -6.65
C GLY A 285 -7.55 -17.26 -7.35
N LYS A 286 -7.34 -16.50 -8.44
CA LYS A 286 -6.04 -16.42 -9.12
C LYS A 286 -5.10 -15.51 -8.34
N PHE A 287 -3.81 -15.90 -8.30
CA PHE A 287 -2.77 -15.06 -7.73
C PHE A 287 -2.42 -13.88 -8.65
N VAL A 288 -2.24 -12.70 -8.06
CA VAL A 288 -1.86 -11.47 -8.79
C VAL A 288 -0.43 -11.52 -9.35
N LYS A 289 0.42 -12.42 -8.84
CA LYS A 289 1.78 -12.70 -9.33
C LYS A 289 1.98 -14.20 -9.49
N ASN A 290 2.57 -14.60 -10.62
CA ASN A 290 2.81 -16.03 -10.93
C ASN A 290 3.76 -16.69 -9.93
N GLU A 291 4.65 -15.95 -9.31
CA GLU A 291 5.63 -16.40 -8.32
C GLU A 291 5.00 -16.91 -7.01
N TYR A 292 3.71 -16.66 -6.81
CA TYR A 292 2.98 -17.19 -5.64
C TYR A 292 2.41 -18.60 -5.85
N TYR A 293 2.30 -19.05 -7.10
CA TYR A 293 1.92 -20.42 -7.41
C TYR A 293 3.04 -21.41 -7.03
N LYS A 294 2.66 -22.69 -6.82
CA LYS A 294 3.62 -23.77 -6.84
C LYS A 294 4.04 -24.04 -8.29
N SER A 295 5.27 -24.52 -8.49
CA SER A 295 5.85 -24.67 -9.84
C SER A 295 5.00 -25.49 -10.80
N GLU A 296 4.30 -26.51 -10.30
CA GLU A 296 3.41 -27.38 -11.07
C GLU A 296 2.07 -26.74 -11.47
N ASN A 297 1.70 -25.61 -10.85
CA ASN A 297 0.39 -24.95 -11.00
C ASN A 297 0.48 -23.55 -11.61
N ILE A 298 1.62 -23.16 -12.15
CA ILE A 298 1.79 -21.83 -12.78
C ILE A 298 0.93 -21.79 -14.04
N PRO A 299 -0.01 -20.83 -14.16
CA PRO A 299 -0.84 -20.70 -15.35
C PRO A 299 -0.02 -20.22 -16.55
N GLU A 300 -0.46 -20.59 -17.76
CA GLU A 300 0.17 -20.15 -19.02
C GLU A 300 0.16 -18.60 -19.15
N LYS A 301 -0.92 -17.97 -18.71
CA LYS A 301 -1.07 -16.51 -18.73
C LYS A 301 -1.15 -16.00 -17.29
N SER A 302 -0.34 -14.99 -16.99
CA SER A 302 -0.49 -14.25 -15.72
C SER A 302 -1.78 -13.44 -15.72
N VAL A 303 -2.24 -13.06 -14.55
CA VAL A 303 -3.38 -12.15 -14.36
C VAL A 303 -3.19 -10.83 -15.11
N ASP A 304 -1.97 -10.27 -15.10
CA ASP A 304 -1.66 -9.04 -15.83
C ASP A 304 -1.89 -9.20 -17.35
N VAL A 305 -1.57 -10.37 -17.91
CA VAL A 305 -1.81 -10.70 -19.32
C VAL A 305 -3.31 -10.88 -19.60
N GLU A 306 -4.04 -11.56 -18.71
CA GLU A 306 -5.49 -11.74 -18.87
C GLU A 306 -6.24 -10.41 -18.85
N ILE A 307 -5.90 -9.54 -17.90
CA ILE A 307 -6.46 -8.17 -17.82
C ILE A 307 -6.12 -7.38 -19.08
N ALA A 308 -4.87 -7.44 -19.56
CA ALA A 308 -4.46 -6.75 -20.78
C ALA A 308 -5.24 -7.23 -22.01
N ILE A 309 -5.52 -8.52 -22.12
CA ILE A 309 -6.34 -9.10 -23.21
C ILE A 309 -7.79 -8.58 -23.09
N LYS A 310 -8.38 -8.61 -21.90
CA LYS A 310 -9.75 -8.10 -21.66
C LYS A 310 -9.85 -6.62 -22.06
N LEU A 311 -8.92 -5.79 -21.60
CA LEU A 311 -8.91 -4.36 -21.93
C LEU A 311 -8.74 -4.08 -23.43
N LYS A 312 -7.93 -4.88 -24.15
CA LYS A 312 -7.83 -4.79 -25.60
C LYS A 312 -9.15 -5.11 -26.29
N THR A 313 -9.81 -6.20 -25.87
CA THR A 313 -11.05 -6.66 -26.47
C THR A 313 -12.20 -5.68 -26.23
N GLU A 314 -12.23 -5.04 -25.06
CA GLU A 314 -13.28 -4.10 -24.65
C GLU A 314 -13.00 -2.65 -25.07
N ASN A 315 -12.00 -2.36 -25.92
CA ASN A 315 -11.57 -1.02 -26.28
C ASN A 315 -11.22 -0.14 -25.07
N LYS A 316 -10.54 -0.74 -24.08
CA LYS A 316 -10.10 -0.09 -22.83
C LYS A 316 -8.58 -0.04 -22.69
N ALA A 317 -7.83 -0.56 -23.67
CA ALA A 317 -6.37 -0.45 -23.76
C ALA A 317 -5.96 0.37 -24.98
N PHE A 318 -5.13 1.38 -24.78
CA PHE A 318 -4.49 2.14 -25.84
C PHE A 318 -3.21 1.44 -26.32
N LYS A 319 -2.37 0.95 -25.37
CA LYS A 319 -1.11 0.27 -25.66
C LYS A 319 -0.81 -0.82 -24.65
N VAL A 320 -0.27 -1.94 -25.10
CA VAL A 320 0.19 -3.04 -24.23
C VAL A 320 1.59 -3.44 -24.67
N GLU A 321 2.53 -3.42 -23.77
CA GLU A 321 3.95 -3.65 -24.04
C GLU A 321 4.59 -4.54 -22.97
N LYS A 322 5.77 -5.08 -23.27
CA LYS A 322 6.68 -5.66 -22.29
C LYS A 322 7.63 -4.56 -21.81
N TYR A 323 7.74 -4.39 -20.50
CA TYR A 323 8.58 -3.35 -19.91
C TYR A 323 9.50 -3.95 -18.85
N LYS A 324 10.80 -3.65 -19.00
CA LYS A 324 11.81 -4.08 -18.03
C LYS A 324 11.96 -3.00 -16.95
N HIS A 325 11.75 -3.39 -15.70
CA HIS A 325 11.89 -2.49 -14.56
C HIS A 325 12.38 -3.25 -13.32
N SER A 326 12.78 -2.49 -12.30
CA SER A 326 13.19 -3.02 -11.01
C SER A 326 11.98 -3.23 -10.11
N TYR A 327 11.84 -4.42 -9.52
CA TYR A 327 10.72 -4.78 -8.65
C TYR A 327 11.23 -5.35 -7.31
N PRO A 328 10.63 -4.95 -6.16
CA PRO A 328 11.09 -5.42 -4.85
C PRO A 328 10.60 -6.83 -4.52
N ASN A 329 11.52 -7.66 -4.02
CA ASN A 329 11.24 -9.00 -3.52
C ASN A 329 11.48 -9.09 -2.01
N CYS A 330 10.80 -10.02 -1.36
CA CYS A 330 11.05 -10.33 0.04
C CYS A 330 12.36 -11.10 0.18
N TRP A 331 13.34 -10.56 0.90
CA TRP A 331 14.65 -11.16 1.09
C TRP A 331 14.63 -12.57 1.75
N ARG A 332 13.52 -12.93 2.44
CA ARG A 332 13.35 -14.25 3.08
C ARG A 332 12.82 -15.30 2.14
N THR A 333 12.02 -14.93 1.15
CA THR A 333 11.30 -15.87 0.29
C THR A 333 11.69 -15.75 -1.17
N ASP A 334 12.45 -14.72 -1.52
CA ASP A 334 12.81 -14.35 -2.89
C ASP A 334 11.59 -14.26 -3.82
N LYS A 335 10.45 -13.76 -3.27
CA LYS A 335 9.19 -13.60 -4.00
C LYS A 335 8.76 -12.14 -3.97
N PRO A 336 8.05 -11.67 -5.02
CA PRO A 336 7.54 -10.31 -5.10
C PRO A 336 6.78 -9.90 -3.83
N ILE A 337 6.87 -8.64 -3.46
CA ILE A 337 6.02 -8.05 -2.43
C ILE A 337 4.84 -7.33 -3.08
N LEU A 338 3.82 -7.04 -2.28
CA LEU A 338 2.72 -6.15 -2.62
C LEU A 338 2.74 -4.95 -1.66
N TYR A 339 2.30 -3.78 -2.11
CA TYR A 339 1.86 -2.75 -1.19
C TYR A 339 0.43 -3.09 -0.78
N TYR A 340 0.16 -3.15 0.53
CA TYR A 340 -1.09 -3.71 1.03
C TYR A 340 -1.56 -2.97 2.29
N PRO A 341 -2.87 -2.72 2.46
CA PRO A 341 -3.40 -2.13 3.68
C PRO A 341 -3.33 -3.15 4.82
N ILE A 342 -2.57 -2.85 5.85
CA ILE A 342 -2.43 -3.71 7.02
C ILE A 342 -2.84 -2.94 8.25
N ASP A 343 -3.80 -3.50 8.99
CA ASP A 343 -4.20 -3.02 10.28
C ASP A 343 -3.04 -3.08 11.26
N SER A 344 -2.84 -2.00 11.98
CA SER A 344 -1.70 -1.85 12.87
C SER A 344 -2.04 -0.94 14.04
N TRP A 345 -1.30 -1.10 15.13
CA TRP A 345 -1.27 -0.15 16.23
C TRP A 345 -0.15 0.86 16.02
N PHE A 346 -0.48 2.13 16.21
CA PHE A 346 0.43 3.24 16.01
C PHE A 346 0.62 4.05 17.29
N ILE A 347 1.81 4.67 17.42
CA ILE A 347 2.06 5.77 18.35
C ILE A 347 2.10 7.07 17.54
N LYS A 348 1.32 8.08 17.94
CA LYS A 348 1.27 9.42 17.34
C LYS A 348 2.55 10.20 17.62
N ALA A 349 3.67 9.77 17.04
CA ALA A 349 4.95 10.42 17.18
C ALA A 349 4.96 11.79 16.46
N SER A 350 4.19 11.92 15.38
CA SER A 350 4.04 13.16 14.61
C SER A 350 3.51 14.33 15.43
N ASP A 351 2.65 14.09 16.43
CA ASP A 351 2.12 15.13 17.33
C ASP A 351 3.22 15.83 18.14
N TYR A 352 4.39 15.21 18.28
CA TYR A 352 5.53 15.74 19.02
C TYR A 352 6.64 16.31 18.14
N SER A 353 6.51 16.27 16.81
CA SER A 353 7.55 16.73 15.87
C SER A 353 8.08 18.14 16.23
N ASN A 354 7.21 19.13 16.30
CA ASN A 354 7.59 20.51 16.60
C ASN A 354 8.32 20.64 17.95
N LYS A 355 7.86 19.90 18.97
CA LYS A 355 8.50 19.90 20.29
C LYS A 355 9.88 19.26 20.25
N MET A 356 10.04 18.17 19.53
CA MET A 356 11.33 17.49 19.37
C MET A 356 12.32 18.34 18.59
N VAL A 357 11.89 19.05 17.55
CA VAL A 357 12.73 20.01 16.79
C VAL A 357 13.17 21.16 17.70
N ALA A 358 12.26 21.71 18.51
CA ALA A 358 12.63 22.78 19.45
C ALA A 358 13.68 22.33 20.47
N LEU A 359 13.49 21.14 21.08
CA LEU A 359 14.44 20.57 22.03
C LEU A 359 15.78 20.20 21.38
N ASN A 360 15.77 19.74 20.13
CA ASN A 360 16.99 19.44 19.38
C ASN A 360 17.89 20.69 19.24
N LYS A 361 17.33 21.88 19.11
CA LYS A 361 18.07 23.12 18.99
C LYS A 361 18.77 23.55 20.30
N GLU A 362 18.34 23.01 21.44
CA GLU A 362 18.97 23.24 22.74
C GLU A 362 20.19 22.32 22.97
N ILE A 363 20.38 21.29 22.17
CA ILE A 363 21.48 20.33 22.29
C ILE A 363 22.77 20.93 21.70
N ASN A 364 23.88 20.85 22.47
CA ASN A 364 25.20 21.27 21.99
C ASN A 364 25.84 20.16 21.08
N TRP A 365 25.39 20.11 19.83
CA TRP A 365 25.89 19.16 18.86
C TRP A 365 27.34 19.42 18.44
N LYS A 366 28.17 18.35 18.39
CA LYS A 366 29.55 18.39 17.86
C LYS A 366 29.77 17.24 16.88
N PRO A 367 29.86 17.48 15.58
CA PRO A 367 29.73 18.79 14.92
C PRO A 367 28.29 19.29 14.89
N LYS A 368 28.10 20.60 14.84
CA LYS A 368 26.81 21.27 14.82
C LYS A 368 25.91 20.83 13.68
N SER A 369 26.52 20.53 12.52
CA SER A 369 25.83 20.03 11.33
C SER A 369 25.06 18.70 11.54
N THR A 370 25.40 17.92 12.56
CA THR A 370 24.67 16.70 12.90
C THR A 370 23.25 17.02 13.37
N GLY A 371 23.13 18.01 14.27
CA GLY A 371 21.84 18.44 14.80
C GLY A 371 21.01 19.28 13.81
N GLU A 372 21.64 20.27 13.17
CA GLU A 372 20.97 21.20 12.24
C GLU A 372 20.71 20.61 10.84
N GLY A 373 21.28 19.45 10.54
CA GLY A 373 21.19 18.81 9.23
C GLY A 373 20.27 17.58 9.24
N ARG A 374 20.88 16.40 9.13
CA ARG A 374 20.16 15.13 8.95
C ARG A 374 19.19 14.82 10.08
N PHE A 375 19.60 15.09 11.33
CA PHE A 375 18.78 14.75 12.50
C PHE A 375 17.57 15.68 12.64
N GLU A 376 17.73 16.99 12.44
CA GLU A 376 16.61 17.94 12.47
C GLU A 376 15.59 17.63 11.37
N LYS A 377 16.06 17.38 10.14
CA LYS A 377 15.19 16.98 9.04
C LYS A 377 14.42 15.68 9.30
N TRP A 378 15.03 14.73 10.01
CA TRP A 378 14.35 13.50 10.42
C TRP A 378 13.27 13.78 11.46
N LEU A 379 13.52 14.68 12.42
CA LEU A 379 12.51 15.11 13.42
C LEU A 379 11.37 15.91 12.79
N GLU A 380 11.67 16.78 11.81
CA GLU A 380 10.66 17.55 11.07
C GLU A 380 9.69 16.64 10.29
N ASN A 381 10.19 15.53 9.78
CA ASN A 381 9.44 14.57 8.96
C ASN A 381 9.13 13.27 9.71
N VAL A 382 9.04 13.31 11.05
CA VAL A 382 8.72 12.12 11.83
C VAL A 382 7.30 11.64 11.52
N ASN A 383 7.18 10.35 11.21
CA ASN A 383 5.90 9.70 11.01
C ASN A 383 5.45 8.97 12.28
N ASP A 384 4.16 8.67 12.38
CA ASP A 384 3.63 7.83 13.43
C ASP A 384 4.29 6.45 13.41
N TRP A 385 4.61 5.97 14.60
CA TRP A 385 5.36 4.72 14.72
C TRP A 385 4.44 3.52 14.71
N ASN A 386 4.53 2.69 13.65
CA ASN A 386 3.84 1.42 13.55
C ASN A 386 4.50 0.39 14.48
N LEU A 387 3.76 -0.09 15.48
CA LEU A 387 4.22 -1.09 16.45
C LEU A 387 3.93 -2.53 16.03
N SER A 388 2.90 -2.76 15.23
CA SER A 388 2.44 -4.10 14.91
C SER A 388 3.42 -4.87 14.05
N ARG A 389 3.61 -6.16 14.39
CA ARG A 389 4.36 -7.14 13.58
C ARG A 389 3.61 -8.46 13.62
N SER A 390 3.30 -9.02 12.46
CA SER A 390 2.62 -10.31 12.33
C SER A 390 3.57 -11.48 12.52
N ARG A 391 4.33 -11.47 13.63
CA ARG A 391 5.33 -12.50 13.95
C ARG A 391 5.24 -12.93 15.39
N PHE A 392 5.41 -14.24 15.60
CA PHE A 392 5.34 -14.84 16.93
C PHE A 392 6.53 -14.51 17.85
N TRP A 393 7.65 -14.06 17.32
CA TRP A 393 8.84 -13.79 18.11
C TRP A 393 8.96 -12.30 18.43
N GLY A 394 8.20 -11.85 19.43
CA GLY A 394 8.19 -10.47 19.89
C GLY A 394 7.38 -10.31 21.16
N ILE A 395 7.38 -9.10 21.71
CA ILE A 395 6.55 -8.75 22.86
C ILE A 395 5.13 -8.56 22.35
N PRO A 396 4.12 -9.29 22.89
CA PRO A 396 2.73 -9.07 22.54
C PRO A 396 2.27 -7.67 22.97
N LEU A 397 1.44 -7.02 22.17
CA LEU A 397 0.82 -5.75 22.56
C LEU A 397 -0.21 -6.01 23.65
N PRO A 398 -0.15 -5.29 24.79
CA PRO A 398 -1.01 -5.54 25.94
C PRO A 398 -2.38 -4.87 25.82
N ILE A 399 -3.04 -5.04 24.68
CA ILE A 399 -4.33 -4.39 24.38
C ILE A 399 -5.36 -5.47 24.09
N TRP A 400 -6.41 -5.48 24.89
CA TRP A 400 -7.60 -6.32 24.72
C TRP A 400 -8.74 -5.45 24.25
N ARG A 401 -9.50 -5.94 23.27
CA ARG A 401 -10.57 -5.20 22.64
C ARG A 401 -11.76 -6.10 22.38
N THR A 402 -12.98 -5.59 22.55
CA THR A 402 -14.20 -6.29 22.15
C THR A 402 -14.25 -6.48 20.64
N GLU A 403 -14.96 -7.49 20.16
CA GLU A 403 -15.10 -7.81 18.74
C GLU A 403 -15.67 -6.63 17.95
N ASP A 404 -16.66 -5.92 18.51
CA ASP A 404 -17.25 -4.71 17.93
C ASP A 404 -16.37 -3.45 18.06
N GLY A 405 -15.22 -3.57 18.71
CA GLY A 405 -14.24 -2.52 18.89
C GLY A 405 -14.64 -1.33 19.74
N LYS A 406 -15.78 -1.42 20.48
CA LYS A 406 -16.28 -0.30 21.30
C LYS A 406 -15.58 -0.17 22.64
N GLU A 407 -15.12 -1.28 23.19
CA GLU A 407 -14.41 -1.30 24.46
C GLU A 407 -13.00 -1.84 24.25
N GLU A 408 -12.03 -1.24 24.91
CA GLU A 408 -10.65 -1.70 24.91
C GLU A 408 -9.93 -1.37 26.21
N ILE A 409 -8.98 -2.22 26.58
CA ILE A 409 -8.15 -2.03 27.76
C ILE A 409 -6.69 -2.29 27.42
N CYS A 410 -5.80 -1.42 27.91
CA CYS A 410 -4.35 -1.62 27.83
C CYS A 410 -3.82 -2.02 29.20
N ILE A 411 -3.20 -3.18 29.28
CA ILE A 411 -2.63 -3.76 30.51
C ILE A 411 -1.18 -3.29 30.67
N GLY A 412 -0.77 -2.95 31.87
CA GLY A 412 0.56 -2.42 32.16
C GLY A 412 1.46 -3.33 32.99
N SER A 413 0.90 -4.40 33.59
CA SER A 413 1.66 -5.38 34.38
C SER A 413 1.00 -6.75 34.34
N ILE A 414 1.74 -7.76 34.74
CA ILE A 414 1.21 -9.13 34.87
C ILE A 414 0.20 -9.20 35.99
N GLU A 415 0.43 -8.50 37.12
CA GLU A 415 -0.50 -8.40 38.23
C GLU A 415 -1.85 -7.85 37.76
N GLU A 416 -1.86 -6.75 37.03
CA GLU A 416 -3.08 -6.18 36.47
C GLU A 416 -3.80 -7.15 35.51
N LEU A 417 -3.06 -7.92 34.71
CA LEU A 417 -3.65 -8.93 33.83
C LEU A 417 -4.35 -10.02 34.66
N ILE A 418 -3.73 -10.49 35.76
CA ILE A 418 -4.31 -11.47 36.66
C ILE A 418 -5.61 -10.93 37.28
N ASP A 419 -5.59 -9.67 37.73
CA ASP A 419 -6.78 -9.03 38.32
C ASP A 419 -7.96 -8.96 37.33
N GLU A 420 -7.69 -8.60 36.05
CA GLU A 420 -8.76 -8.58 35.05
C GLU A 420 -9.28 -9.97 34.70
N ILE A 421 -8.42 -10.99 34.72
CA ILE A 421 -8.82 -12.39 34.55
C ILE A 421 -9.71 -12.84 35.71
N GLU A 422 -9.35 -12.52 36.98
CA GLU A 422 -10.18 -12.84 38.15
C GLU A 422 -11.57 -12.18 38.11
N LYS A 423 -11.66 -10.94 37.61
CA LYS A 423 -12.94 -10.29 37.36
C LYS A 423 -13.77 -11.06 36.32
N SER A 424 -13.15 -11.53 35.24
CA SER A 424 -13.82 -12.33 34.20
C SER A 424 -14.30 -13.69 34.74
N VAL A 425 -13.50 -14.33 35.58
CA VAL A 425 -13.90 -15.58 36.28
C VAL A 425 -15.08 -15.33 37.24
N SER A 426 -14.98 -14.29 38.08
CA SER A 426 -16.02 -13.93 39.02
C SER A 426 -17.35 -13.56 38.38
N SER A 427 -17.29 -12.98 37.18
CA SER A 427 -18.44 -12.60 36.34
C SER A 427 -18.97 -13.76 35.48
N GLY A 428 -18.33 -14.93 35.51
CA GLY A 428 -18.77 -16.14 34.80
C GLY A 428 -18.40 -16.20 33.34
N PHE A 429 -17.61 -15.23 32.81
CA PHE A 429 -17.13 -15.24 31.45
C PHE A 429 -15.99 -16.25 31.24
N MET A 430 -15.17 -16.50 32.25
CA MET A 430 -14.14 -17.53 32.27
C MET A 430 -14.44 -18.62 33.30
N LYS A 431 -14.09 -19.88 32.98
CA LYS A 431 -14.33 -21.01 33.91
C LYS A 431 -13.32 -21.06 35.07
N LYS A 432 -12.10 -20.67 34.83
CA LYS A 432 -11.02 -20.62 35.84
C LYS A 432 -9.94 -19.63 35.39
N ASN A 433 -9.20 -19.12 36.35
CA ASN A 433 -7.98 -18.38 36.09
C ASN A 433 -6.89 -19.36 35.60
N PRO A 434 -6.36 -19.23 34.39
CA PRO A 434 -5.28 -20.10 33.91
C PRO A 434 -3.99 -19.94 34.72
N PHE A 435 -3.89 -18.90 35.56
CA PHE A 435 -2.75 -18.61 36.43
C PHE A 435 -2.96 -19.05 37.89
N SER A 436 -4.12 -19.64 38.24
CA SER A 436 -4.39 -20.08 39.64
C SER A 436 -3.34 -21.06 40.16
N ASP A 437 -2.69 -21.79 39.27
CA ASP A 437 -1.65 -22.79 39.61
C ASP A 437 -0.23 -22.18 39.60
N PHE A 438 -0.10 -20.86 39.39
CA PHE A 438 1.17 -20.19 39.19
C PHE A 438 1.61 -19.32 40.39
N GLN A 439 1.18 -19.60 41.61
CA GLN A 439 1.56 -18.83 42.80
C GLN A 439 3.08 -18.84 43.11
N ASP A 440 3.84 -19.73 42.51
CA ASP A 440 5.30 -19.80 42.60
C ASP A 440 6.02 -19.64 41.28
N ILE A 441 5.54 -18.72 40.44
CA ILE A 441 6.19 -18.52 39.13
C ILE A 441 7.58 -17.93 39.32
N ASN A 442 8.59 -18.79 39.25
CA ASN A 442 9.92 -18.38 38.87
C ASN A 442 9.92 -18.12 37.35
N PHE A 443 9.56 -16.90 36.92
CA PHE A 443 9.41 -16.50 35.54
C PHE A 443 10.70 -16.68 34.69
N SER A 444 11.81 -17.13 35.27
CA SER A 444 13.06 -17.32 34.59
C SER A 444 13.13 -18.55 33.68
N GLU A 445 12.27 -19.54 33.85
CA GLU A 445 12.43 -20.83 33.15
C GLU A 445 11.41 -21.17 32.06
N ASN A 446 10.24 -20.50 31.94
CA ASN A 446 9.22 -20.91 30.98
C ASN A 446 8.46 -19.72 30.31
N ASN A 447 9.12 -19.07 29.36
CA ASN A 447 8.51 -17.98 28.56
C ASN A 447 7.40 -18.43 27.59
N TYR A 448 7.23 -19.72 27.35
CA TYR A 448 6.16 -20.30 26.54
C TYR A 448 4.77 -20.09 27.15
N SER A 449 4.68 -20.04 28.45
CA SER A 449 3.37 -19.82 29.15
C SER A 449 2.79 -18.42 28.92
N LEU A 450 3.60 -17.38 28.77
CA LEU A 450 3.11 -16.03 28.43
C LEU A 450 2.59 -15.92 26.98
N ILE A 451 3.21 -16.62 26.04
CA ILE A 451 2.72 -16.70 24.66
C ILE A 451 1.42 -17.49 24.60
N ASP A 452 1.32 -18.58 25.36
CA ASP A 452 0.08 -19.37 25.48
C ASP A 452 -1.03 -18.59 26.20
N LEU A 453 -0.68 -17.74 27.16
CA LEU A 453 -1.59 -16.78 27.78
C LEU A 453 -2.20 -15.82 26.78
N HIS A 454 -1.38 -15.20 25.97
CA HIS A 454 -1.84 -14.29 24.91
C HIS A 454 -2.79 -14.99 23.94
N LYS A 455 -2.51 -16.25 23.58
CA LYS A 455 -3.41 -17.07 22.76
C LYS A 455 -4.73 -17.40 23.46
N ASN A 456 -4.71 -17.63 24.76
CA ASN A 456 -5.88 -18.03 25.53
C ASN A 456 -6.77 -16.85 25.97
N ILE A 457 -6.26 -15.63 25.91
CA ILE A 457 -6.97 -14.39 26.33
C ILE A 457 -7.49 -13.59 25.13
N VAL A 458 -7.01 -13.86 23.91
CA VAL A 458 -7.44 -13.18 22.67
C VAL A 458 -8.87 -13.53 22.23
N TYR A 459 -9.57 -14.42 22.94
CA TYR A 459 -10.94 -14.82 22.60
C TYR A 459 -11.98 -14.24 23.57
N TYR A 460 -11.95 -12.95 23.82
CA TYR A 460 -13.01 -12.23 24.53
C TYR A 460 -13.41 -10.97 23.79
#